data_8c0121d6d4e3f00b949cf42c1609ce70
#
_entry.id   8c0121d6d4e3f00b949cf42c1609ce70
#
_cell.length_a   1.000
_cell.length_b   1.000
_cell.length_c   1.000
_cell.angle_alpha   90.00
_cell.angle_beta   90.00
_cell.angle_gamma   90.00
#
_symmetry.space_group_name_H-M   'P 1'
#
loop_
_entity.id
_entity.type
_entity.pdbx_description
1 polymer ?
#
loop_
_entity_poly.entity_id
_entity_poly.type
_entity_poly.pdbx_seq_one_letter_code
_entity_poly.pdbx_strand_id
1 'polypeptide(L)'
;MIAEYDRQILTILADVGEDGISVQSLAKHVHNMNRTLFFAPDATEIHRYVQQYLLRNSRPPHPLVETTGQRGHYRLNTKESDNARQLMLEFHEEKAVKEEEDKPRQDLSLDMFADFPD
;
A
#
# COMPACT_ATOMS: atom_id res chain seq x y z
N MET A 1 3.27 -18.23 3.02
CA MET A 1 2.24 -17.49 2.29
C MET A 1 1.79 -16.28 3.10
N ILE A 2 1.70 -15.12 2.46
CA ILE A 2 1.31 -13.90 3.15
C ILE A 2 -0.21 -13.78 3.09
N ALA A 3 -0.82 -13.48 4.22
CA ALA A 3 -2.25 -13.25 4.27
C ALA A 3 -2.63 -12.05 3.41
N GLU A 4 -3.84 -12.04 2.89
CA GLU A 4 -4.30 -10.97 2.00
C GLU A 4 -4.20 -9.59 2.69
N TYR A 5 -4.62 -9.49 3.93
CA TYR A 5 -4.54 -8.23 4.65
C TYR A 5 -3.09 -7.79 4.84
N ASP A 6 -2.20 -8.73 5.12
CA ASP A 6 -0.78 -8.40 5.29
C ASP A 6 -0.22 -7.79 4.00
N ARG A 7 -0.55 -8.40 2.87
CA ARG A 7 -0.10 -7.91 1.58
C ARG A 7 -0.63 -6.50 1.30
N GLN A 8 -1.89 -6.27 1.59
CA GLN A 8 -2.50 -4.96 1.39
C GLN A 8 -1.86 -3.90 2.27
N ILE A 9 -1.58 -4.25 3.54
CA ILE A 9 -0.90 -3.34 4.45
C ILE A 9 0.47 -2.96 3.90
N LEU A 10 1.23 -3.94 3.47
CA LEU A 10 2.58 -3.70 2.95
C LEU A 10 2.55 -2.87 1.67
N THR A 11 1.58 -3.11 0.81
CA THR A 11 1.43 -2.36 -0.43
C THR A 11 1.18 -0.88 -0.14
N ILE A 12 0.29 -0.60 0.81
CA ILE A 12 -0.02 0.78 1.18
C ILE A 12 1.18 1.45 1.82
N LEU A 13 1.89 0.73 2.69
CA LEU A 13 3.08 1.28 3.33
C LEU A 13 4.17 1.62 2.31
N ALA A 14 4.32 0.77 1.29
CA ALA A 14 5.28 1.05 0.22
C ALA A 14 4.87 2.27 -0.59
N ASP A 15 3.58 2.44 -0.80
CA ASP A 15 3.06 3.57 -1.57
C ASP A 15 3.28 4.91 -0.86
N VAL A 16 3.03 4.95 0.45
CA VAL A 16 3.19 6.21 1.19
C VAL A 16 4.65 6.53 1.47
N GLY A 17 5.53 5.54 1.44
CA GLY A 17 6.97 5.78 1.57
C GLY A 17 7.36 6.35 2.92
N GLU A 18 8.31 7.27 2.92
CA GLU A 18 8.86 7.84 4.14
C GLU A 18 7.88 8.70 4.92
N ASP A 19 6.86 9.21 4.26
CA ASP A 19 5.87 10.02 4.94
C ASP A 19 5.10 9.22 5.97
N GLY A 20 4.91 7.93 5.69
CA GLY A 20 4.18 7.07 6.59
C GLY A 20 2.69 7.30 6.55
N ILE A 21 1.97 6.60 7.42
CA ILE A 21 0.53 6.66 7.47
C ILE A 21 0.06 6.31 8.87
N SER A 22 -1.05 6.91 9.29
CA SER A 22 -1.62 6.57 10.60
C SER A 22 -2.28 5.20 10.56
N VAL A 23 -2.36 4.56 11.72
CA VAL A 23 -3.05 3.27 11.85
C VAL A 23 -4.49 3.41 11.37
N GLN A 24 -5.14 4.49 11.74
CA GLN A 24 -6.53 4.71 11.38
C GLN A 24 -6.72 4.81 9.87
N SER A 25 -5.89 5.59 9.21
CA SER A 25 -5.96 5.73 7.75
C SER A 25 -5.62 4.43 7.04
N LEU A 26 -4.61 3.72 7.54
CA LEU A 26 -4.21 2.45 6.97
C LEU A 26 -5.35 1.44 7.06
N ALA A 27 -5.98 1.35 8.23
CA ALA A 27 -7.09 0.44 8.43
C ALA A 27 -8.26 0.78 7.51
N LYS A 28 -8.51 2.07 7.31
CA LYS A 28 -9.58 2.52 6.43
C LYS A 28 -9.31 2.11 4.98
N HIS A 29 -8.08 2.25 4.54
CA HIS A 29 -7.71 1.83 3.18
C HIS A 29 -7.86 0.32 3.01
N VAL A 30 -7.40 -0.47 3.98
CA VAL A 30 -7.54 -1.92 3.92
C VAL A 30 -9.01 -2.31 3.89
N HIS A 31 -9.82 -1.65 4.70
CA HIS A 31 -11.26 -1.90 4.71
C HIS A 31 -11.86 -1.63 3.32
N ASN A 32 -11.51 -0.50 2.73
CA ASN A 32 -12.03 -0.14 1.41
C ASN A 32 -11.61 -1.12 0.33
N MET A 33 -10.40 -1.65 0.42
CA MET A 33 -9.90 -2.62 -0.55
C MET A 33 -10.66 -3.95 -0.51
N ASN A 34 -11.29 -4.24 0.62
CA ASN A 34 -11.99 -5.51 0.81
C ASN A 34 -13.50 -5.38 0.77
N ARG A 35 -13.99 -4.17 0.60
CA ARG A 35 -15.42 -3.93 0.54
C ARG A 35 -15.92 -4.14 -0.89
N THR A 36 -17.00 -4.90 -1.01
CA THR A 36 -17.63 -5.13 -2.30
C THR A 36 -19.09 -4.71 -2.23
N LEU A 37 -19.78 -4.82 -3.36
CA LEU A 37 -21.19 -4.47 -3.43
C LEU A 37 -22.04 -5.31 -2.47
N PHE A 38 -21.66 -6.58 -2.28
CA PHE A 38 -22.44 -7.51 -1.48
C PHE A 38 -21.83 -7.86 -0.14
N PHE A 39 -20.65 -7.34 0.14
CA PHE A 39 -19.94 -7.70 1.36
C PHE A 39 -19.08 -6.53 1.85
N ALA A 40 -19.22 -6.25 3.13
CA ALA A 40 -18.39 -5.25 3.78
C ALA A 40 -17.83 -5.85 5.07
N PRO A 41 -16.51 -6.06 5.16
CA PRO A 41 -15.92 -6.60 6.39
C PRO A 41 -16.08 -5.62 7.54
N ASP A 42 -15.98 -6.14 8.75
CA ASP A 42 -16.11 -5.33 9.95
C ASP A 42 -14.91 -4.39 10.07
N ALA A 43 -15.17 -3.08 10.04
CA ALA A 43 -14.11 -2.08 10.11
C ALA A 43 -13.32 -2.16 11.43
N THR A 44 -14.00 -2.48 12.51
CA THR A 44 -13.35 -2.60 13.82
C THR A 44 -12.37 -3.77 13.85
N GLU A 45 -12.76 -4.88 13.26
CA GLU A 45 -11.87 -6.05 13.21
C GLU A 45 -10.66 -5.78 12.34
N ILE A 46 -10.85 -5.09 11.20
CA ILE A 46 -9.74 -4.74 10.33
C ILE A 46 -8.80 -3.78 11.05
N HIS A 47 -9.35 -2.79 11.74
CA HIS A 47 -8.52 -1.86 12.51
C HIS A 47 -7.66 -2.59 13.54
N ARG A 48 -8.27 -3.55 14.25
CA ARG A 48 -7.54 -4.34 15.24
C ARG A 48 -6.44 -5.17 14.55
N TYR A 49 -6.75 -5.77 13.43
CA TYR A 49 -5.79 -6.58 12.70
C TYR A 49 -4.59 -5.73 12.27
N VAL A 50 -4.86 -4.58 11.68
CA VAL A 50 -3.81 -3.66 11.21
C VAL A 50 -2.94 -3.21 12.39
N GLN A 51 -3.57 -2.82 13.49
CA GLN A 51 -2.84 -2.37 14.67
C GLN A 51 -1.92 -3.46 15.21
N GLN A 52 -2.42 -4.67 15.33
CA GLN A 52 -1.61 -5.79 15.81
C GLN A 52 -0.49 -6.15 14.84
N TYR A 53 -0.77 -6.08 13.53
CA TYR A 53 0.25 -6.33 12.53
C TYR A 53 1.40 -5.34 12.67
N LEU A 54 1.09 -4.06 12.78
CA LEU A 54 2.11 -3.03 12.90
C LEU A 54 2.91 -3.19 14.20
N LEU A 55 2.24 -3.50 15.30
CA LEU A 55 2.92 -3.70 16.57
C LEU A 55 3.87 -4.89 16.51
N ARG A 56 3.44 -6.00 15.91
CA ARG A 56 4.29 -7.19 15.82
C ARG A 56 5.51 -6.93 14.96
N ASN A 57 5.34 -6.20 13.89
CA ASN A 57 6.40 -5.99 12.91
C ASN A 57 7.27 -4.78 13.22
N SER A 58 7.02 -4.08 14.32
CA SER A 58 7.86 -2.97 14.76
C SER A 58 8.82 -3.37 15.88
N ARG A 59 8.89 -4.65 16.21
CA ARG A 59 9.75 -5.14 17.30
C ARG A 59 11.17 -5.40 16.81
N PRO A 60 12.18 -5.02 17.64
CA PRO A 60 13.56 -5.31 17.29
C PRO A 60 13.82 -6.82 17.25
N PRO A 61 14.95 -7.28 16.65
CA PRO A 61 16.09 -6.46 16.23
C PRO A 61 15.98 -5.87 14.83
N HIS A 62 15.14 -6.44 13.96
CA HIS A 62 15.05 -5.95 12.58
C HIS A 62 13.59 -5.70 12.22
N PRO A 63 13.00 -4.63 12.76
CA PRO A 63 11.58 -4.39 12.51
C PRO A 63 11.32 -4.08 11.03
N LEU A 64 10.23 -4.62 10.52
CA LEU A 64 9.81 -4.37 9.15
C LEU A 64 9.23 -2.96 9.01
N VAL A 65 8.57 -2.47 10.06
CA VAL A 65 7.98 -1.14 10.10
C VAL A 65 8.53 -0.37 11.30
N GLU A 66 8.46 0.95 11.21
CA GLU A 66 8.90 1.81 12.30
C GLU A 66 7.94 2.99 12.44
N THR A 67 7.96 3.63 13.58
CA THR A 67 7.17 4.84 13.79
C THR A 67 7.86 6.02 13.14
N THR A 68 7.07 6.99 12.68
CA THR A 68 7.62 8.14 11.98
C THR A 68 7.98 9.30 12.90
N GLY A 69 7.70 9.17 14.19
CA GLY A 69 7.85 10.28 15.12
C GLY A 69 6.51 10.89 15.50
N GLN A 70 5.49 10.73 14.67
CA GLN A 70 4.14 11.10 15.03
C GLN A 70 3.45 9.90 15.64
N ARG A 71 2.72 10.16 16.73
CA ARG A 71 2.05 9.07 17.44
C ARG A 71 1.05 8.37 16.52
N GLY A 72 1.17 7.05 16.46
CA GLY A 72 0.25 6.23 15.67
C GLY A 72 0.51 6.21 14.19
N HIS A 73 1.64 6.78 13.74
CA HIS A 73 2.03 6.76 12.33
C HIS A 73 3.19 5.81 12.12
N TYR A 74 3.11 5.04 11.04
CA TYR A 74 4.11 4.01 10.72
C TYR A 74 4.54 4.11 9.27
N ARG A 75 5.74 3.58 9.01
CA ARG A 75 6.28 3.49 7.66
C ARG A 75 7.17 2.24 7.58
N LEU A 76 7.51 1.82 6.37
CA LEU A 76 8.45 0.72 6.20
C LEU A 76 9.84 1.16 6.68
N ASN A 77 10.52 0.25 7.37
CA ASN A 77 11.86 0.52 7.89
C ASN A 77 12.91 0.12 6.86
N THR A 78 13.05 0.94 5.82
CA THR A 78 13.96 0.62 4.72
C THR A 78 15.43 0.82 5.09
N LYS A 79 15.71 1.46 6.22
CA LYS A 79 17.09 1.69 6.65
C LYS A 79 17.70 0.47 7.29
N GLU A 80 16.92 -0.29 8.04
CA GLU A 80 17.45 -1.42 8.80
C GLU A 80 16.92 -2.77 8.34
N SER A 81 15.86 -2.81 7.57
CA SER A 81 15.23 -4.07 7.14
C SER A 81 15.44 -4.30 5.65
N ASP A 82 16.14 -5.39 5.33
CA ASP A 82 16.31 -5.78 3.93
C ASP A 82 14.96 -6.16 3.31
N ASN A 83 14.09 -6.77 4.10
CA ASN A 83 12.76 -7.14 3.61
C ASN A 83 11.95 -5.91 3.24
N ALA A 84 12.04 -4.84 4.03
CA ALA A 84 11.33 -3.61 3.71
C ALA A 84 11.86 -2.98 2.42
N ARG A 85 13.18 -3.00 2.24
CA ARG A 85 13.77 -2.50 1.00
C ARG A 85 13.32 -3.31 -0.21
N GLN A 86 13.26 -4.62 -0.06
CA GLN A 86 12.83 -5.50 -1.14
C GLN A 86 11.38 -5.24 -1.52
N LEU A 87 10.52 -5.07 -0.54
CA LEU A 87 9.11 -4.76 -0.78
C LEU A 87 8.96 -3.45 -1.53
N MET A 88 9.75 -2.46 -1.16
CA MET A 88 9.73 -1.15 -1.81
C MET A 88 10.09 -1.28 -3.29
N LEU A 89 11.14 -2.05 -3.58
CA LEU A 89 11.58 -2.26 -4.95
C LEU A 89 10.51 -2.99 -5.77
N GLU A 90 9.93 -4.04 -5.20
CA GLU A 90 8.90 -4.79 -5.90
C GLU A 90 7.67 -3.94 -6.19
N PHE A 91 7.28 -3.11 -5.24
CA PHE A 91 6.15 -2.22 -5.44
C PHE A 91 6.40 -1.24 -6.59
N HIS A 92 7.58 -0.65 -6.61
CA HIS A 92 7.92 0.32 -7.65
C HIS A 92 8.00 -0.33 -9.03
N GLU A 93 8.47 -1.56 -9.12
CA GLU A 93 8.50 -2.28 -10.37
C GLU A 93 7.09 -2.56 -10.89
N GLU A 94 6.20 -3.01 -10.02
CA GLU A 94 4.83 -3.28 -10.41
C GLU A 94 4.13 -2.02 -10.89
N LYS A 95 4.36 -0.91 -10.20
CA LYS A 95 3.76 0.35 -10.56
C LYS A 95 4.25 0.84 -11.92
N ALA A 96 5.54 0.70 -12.17
CA ALA A 96 6.11 1.11 -13.45
C ALA A 96 5.52 0.31 -14.60
N VAL A 97 5.36 -0.99 -14.42
CA VAL A 97 4.79 -1.85 -15.46
C VAL A 97 3.34 -1.44 -15.74
N LYS A 98 2.57 -1.17 -14.72
CA LYS A 98 1.19 -0.76 -14.91
C LYS A 98 1.09 0.57 -15.65
N GLU A 99 1.96 1.51 -15.32
CA GLU A 99 1.95 2.79 -16.00
C GLU A 99 2.29 2.67 -17.48
N GLU A 100 3.23 1.80 -17.81
CA GLU A 100 3.57 1.56 -19.19
C GLU A 100 2.44 0.91 -19.96
N GLU A 101 1.71 0.01 -19.34
CA GLU A 101 0.58 -0.62 -19.99
C GLU A 101 -0.57 0.34 -20.24
N ASP A 102 -0.83 1.21 -19.27
CA ASP A 102 -1.95 2.13 -19.36
C ASP A 102 -1.72 3.27 -20.33
N LYS A 103 -0.51 3.82 -20.35
CA LYS A 103 -0.22 4.97 -21.18
C LYS A 103 -0.47 4.76 -22.65
N PRO A 104 0.03 3.69 -23.27
CA PRO A 104 -0.21 3.49 -24.71
C PRO A 104 -1.68 3.41 -25.06
N ARG A 105 -2.47 2.77 -24.23
CA ARG A 105 -3.90 2.66 -24.51
C ARG A 105 -4.60 3.99 -24.40
N GLN A 106 -4.22 4.78 -23.41
CA GLN A 106 -4.79 6.11 -23.25
C GLN A 106 -4.42 7.02 -24.40
N ASP A 107 -3.18 6.97 -24.80
CA ASP A 107 -2.70 7.78 -25.90
C ASP A 107 -3.46 7.45 -27.19
N LEU A 108 -3.66 6.19 -27.46
CA LEU A 108 -4.39 5.79 -28.64
C LEU A 108 -5.83 6.29 -28.62
N SER A 109 -6.46 6.23 -27.47
CA SER A 109 -7.82 6.72 -27.35
C SER A 109 -7.89 8.21 -27.59
N LEU A 110 -6.96 8.95 -27.04
CA LEU A 110 -6.93 10.39 -27.22
C LEU A 110 -6.67 10.77 -28.67
N ASP A 111 -5.77 10.06 -29.30
CA ASP A 111 -5.45 10.33 -30.68
C ASP A 111 -6.65 10.15 -31.58
N MET A 112 -7.42 9.14 -31.32
CA MET A 112 -8.60 8.87 -32.13
C MET A 112 -9.61 9.98 -32.05
N PHE A 113 -9.70 10.62 -30.88
CA PHE A 113 -10.65 11.72 -30.73
C PHE A 113 -10.06 13.05 -31.12
N ALA A 114 -8.79 13.21 -30.85
CA ALA A 114 -8.14 14.46 -31.14
C ALA A 114 -8.03 14.71 -32.62
N ASP A 115 -7.88 13.63 -33.35
CA ASP A 115 -7.72 13.76 -34.78
C ASP A 115 -8.96 14.06 -35.49
N PHE A 116 -9.82 13.85 -34.97
CA PHE A 116 -10.82 14.02 -35.56
C PHE A 116 -11.15 15.06 -35.55
N PRO A 117 -10.57 15.56 -35.84
CA PRO A 117 -10.72 16.51 -35.91
C PRO A 117 -11.08 16.40 -36.77
N ASP A 118 -11.04 15.94 -36.74
CA ASP A 118 -11.28 15.66 -37.21
C ASP A 118 -11.71 15.47 -37.40
#